data_276c5bb52cbff2a374732436debdb650
#
_entry.id   276c5bb52cbff2a374732436debdb650
#
_cell.length_a   1.000
_cell.length_b   1.000
_cell.length_c   1.000
_cell.angle_alpha   90.00
_cell.angle_beta   90.00
_cell.angle_gamma   90.00
#
_symmetry.space_group_name_H-M   'P 1'
#
loop_
_entity.id
_entity.type
_entity.pdbx_description
1 polymer ?
#
loop_
_entity_poly.entity_id
_entity_poly.type
_entity_poly.pdbx_seq_one_letter_code
_entity_poly.pdbx_strand_id
1 'polypeptide(L)'
;YARTTMSQTLPVFDPRLIPVVPSASRENLLPARADHLTEQGLRERFSRPPVWTPELWREVKFADRAPAQAAVLLPLVMHARPTLLLTQRTAHLSTHSGQIAFPGGKLDATDADATAAALRETFEEIGLPPDRVEVLGSLPVYVTGTSYIVTPVVGLVQPGFTLQPNPHEVDDVFEVPLDFLMNPAHHRRHALEWEGVVREWYSMPYQDGEHERFIWGATAGMLRNFYRLLSA
;
A
#
# COMPACT_ATOMS: atom_id res chain seq x y z
N TYR A 1 -11.48 25.90 -32.87
CA TYR A 1 -10.20 25.38 -32.41
C TYR A 1 -10.49 24.12 -31.61
N ALA A 2 -10.32 22.95 -32.25
CA ALA A 2 -10.45 21.66 -31.59
C ALA A 2 -9.18 21.43 -30.75
N ARG A 3 -9.32 21.28 -29.42
CA ARG A 3 -8.27 20.73 -28.56
C ARG A 3 -8.22 19.23 -28.80
N THR A 4 -7.21 18.79 -29.52
CA THR A 4 -6.84 17.40 -29.63
C THR A 4 -6.35 16.96 -28.26
N THR A 5 -7.15 16.24 -27.52
CA THR A 5 -6.71 15.52 -26.31
C THR A 5 -5.83 14.36 -26.76
N MET A 6 -4.51 14.55 -26.74
CA MET A 6 -3.58 13.43 -26.85
C MET A 6 -3.75 12.55 -25.63
N SER A 7 -4.15 11.31 -25.86
CA SER A 7 -4.07 10.24 -24.86
C SER A 7 -2.57 10.01 -24.58
N GLN A 8 -2.07 10.57 -23.48
CA GLN A 8 -0.70 10.37 -23.05
C GLN A 8 -0.58 8.97 -22.45
N THR A 9 -0.12 8.01 -23.25
CA THR A 9 0.38 6.75 -22.71
C THR A 9 1.73 7.01 -22.06
N LEU A 10 1.82 6.83 -20.75
CA LEU A 10 3.10 6.89 -20.05
C LEU A 10 4.08 5.88 -20.68
N PRO A 11 5.35 6.25 -20.86
CA PRO A 11 6.35 5.29 -21.27
C PRO A 11 6.43 4.18 -20.23
N VAL A 12 6.59 2.94 -20.71
CA VAL A 12 6.94 1.81 -19.83
C VAL A 12 8.32 2.13 -19.27
N PHE A 13 8.40 2.38 -17.97
CA PHE A 13 9.67 2.62 -17.29
C PHE A 13 9.83 1.63 -16.14
N ASP A 14 11.08 1.25 -15.86
CA ASP A 14 11.40 0.48 -14.66
C ASP A 14 11.60 1.45 -13.48
N PRO A 15 10.73 1.43 -12.47
CA PRO A 15 10.85 2.32 -11.31
C PRO A 15 12.12 2.11 -10.49
N ARG A 16 12.79 0.95 -10.62
CA ARG A 16 14.08 0.67 -9.97
C ARG A 16 15.23 1.49 -10.53
N LEU A 17 15.12 1.90 -11.81
CA LEU A 17 16.14 2.67 -12.49
C LEU A 17 16.04 4.18 -12.25
N ILE A 18 14.95 4.65 -11.64
CA ILE A 18 14.77 6.07 -11.35
C ILE A 18 15.57 6.45 -10.10
N PRO A 19 16.40 7.48 -10.16
CA PRO A 19 17.23 7.89 -9.04
C PRO A 19 16.44 8.24 -7.79
N VAL A 20 16.99 7.93 -6.63
CA VAL A 20 16.50 8.42 -5.35
C VAL A 20 16.81 9.91 -5.24
N VAL A 21 15.82 10.71 -4.92
CA VAL A 21 15.99 12.16 -4.70
C VAL A 21 15.95 12.48 -3.20
N PRO A 22 16.64 13.53 -2.75
CA PRO A 22 16.57 13.96 -1.35
C PRO A 22 15.12 14.20 -0.91
N SER A 23 14.80 13.89 0.33
CA SER A 23 13.49 14.24 0.90
C SER A 23 13.29 15.75 0.82
N ALA A 24 12.10 16.18 0.37
CA ALA A 24 11.76 17.61 0.30
C ALA A 24 11.60 18.24 1.71
N SER A 25 11.25 17.42 2.70
CA SER A 25 11.14 17.86 4.09
C SER A 25 12.51 17.76 4.78
N ARG A 26 12.91 18.84 5.45
CA ARG A 26 14.07 18.87 6.38
C ARG A 26 13.72 18.19 7.72
N GLU A 27 12.61 17.50 7.84
CA GLU A 27 12.19 16.82 9.05
C GLU A 27 13.16 15.67 9.36
N ASN A 28 13.73 15.70 10.55
CA ASN A 28 14.50 14.59 11.10
C ASN A 28 13.52 13.51 11.55
N LEU A 29 13.03 12.71 10.60
CA LEU A 29 12.06 11.67 10.86
C LEU A 29 12.74 10.50 11.59
N LEU A 30 12.15 10.10 12.71
CA LEU A 30 12.60 8.97 13.52
C LEU A 30 11.74 7.73 13.20
N PRO A 31 12.27 6.52 13.40
CA PRO A 31 11.45 5.31 13.37
C PRO A 31 10.27 5.41 14.32
N ALA A 32 9.13 4.80 13.93
CA ALA A 32 8.01 4.68 14.86
C ALA A 32 8.47 3.94 16.14
N ARG A 33 7.95 4.37 17.27
CA ARG A 33 8.32 3.78 18.58
C ARG A 33 7.90 2.31 18.63
N ALA A 34 8.74 1.47 19.25
CA ALA A 34 8.47 0.03 19.32
C ALA A 34 7.15 -0.31 20.05
N ASP A 35 6.77 0.48 21.07
CA ASP A 35 5.50 0.31 21.79
C ASP A 35 4.27 0.60 20.90
N HIS A 36 4.38 1.51 19.92
CA HIS A 36 3.31 1.77 18.94
C HIS A 36 3.13 0.63 17.91
N LEU A 37 4.12 -0.23 17.75
CA LEU A 37 4.08 -1.38 16.84
C LEU A 37 3.56 -2.66 17.49
N THR A 38 3.31 -2.63 18.80
CA THR A 38 2.67 -3.75 19.52
C THR A 38 1.18 -3.82 19.22
N GLU A 39 0.57 -4.99 19.45
CA GLU A 39 -0.88 -5.19 19.30
C GLU A 39 -1.70 -4.15 20.09
N GLN A 40 -1.31 -3.89 21.34
CA GLN A 40 -1.95 -2.87 22.18
C GLN A 40 -1.71 -1.46 21.62
N GLY A 41 -0.47 -1.11 21.26
CA GLY A 41 -0.13 0.20 20.70
C GLY A 41 -0.89 0.52 19.41
N LEU A 42 -1.05 -0.48 18.55
CA LEU A 42 -1.84 -0.35 17.31
C LEU A 42 -3.32 -0.09 17.64
N ARG A 43 -3.94 -0.84 18.56
CA ARG A 43 -5.32 -0.58 19.00
C ARG A 43 -5.48 0.81 19.60
N GLU A 44 -4.53 1.25 20.42
CA GLU A 44 -4.55 2.60 21.03
C GLU A 44 -4.46 3.69 19.97
N ARG A 45 -3.59 3.55 18.96
CA ARG A 45 -3.43 4.50 17.87
C ARG A 45 -4.68 4.66 17.00
N PHE A 46 -5.45 3.61 16.80
CA PHE A 46 -6.70 3.67 16.03
C PHE A 46 -7.91 4.09 16.87
N SER A 47 -7.97 3.70 18.15
CA SER A 47 -9.07 4.10 19.04
C SER A 47 -8.95 5.55 19.51
N ARG A 48 -7.74 6.08 19.61
CA ARG A 48 -7.42 7.46 20.04
C ARG A 48 -6.33 8.03 19.11
N PRO A 49 -6.65 8.32 17.87
CA PRO A 49 -5.66 8.76 16.90
C PRO A 49 -5.03 10.07 17.36
N PRO A 50 -3.69 10.20 17.26
CA PRO A 50 -2.99 11.44 17.52
C PRO A 50 -3.40 12.51 16.50
N VAL A 51 -3.06 13.75 16.79
CA VAL A 51 -3.10 14.80 15.76
C VAL A 51 -1.93 14.57 14.80
N TRP A 52 -2.23 14.28 13.56
CA TRP A 52 -1.24 14.05 12.52
C TRP A 52 -1.69 14.58 11.16
N THR A 53 -0.77 14.76 10.25
CA THR A 53 -1.07 15.25 8.89
C THR A 53 -0.69 14.16 7.90
N PRO A 54 -1.65 13.59 7.15
CA PRO A 54 -1.34 12.66 6.10
C PRO A 54 -0.59 13.35 4.95
N GLU A 55 0.33 12.61 4.34
CA GLU A 55 0.94 13.03 3.09
C GLU A 55 -0.07 12.71 1.96
N LEU A 56 -0.85 13.71 1.57
CA LEU A 56 -1.87 13.56 0.52
C LEU A 56 -1.19 13.57 -0.84
N TRP A 57 -0.91 12.40 -1.36
CA TRP A 57 -0.43 12.25 -2.73
C TRP A 57 -1.62 12.10 -3.67
N ARG A 58 -1.68 12.98 -4.64
CA ARG A 58 -2.44 12.76 -5.86
C ARG A 58 -1.43 12.35 -6.93
N GLU A 59 -1.48 11.11 -7.34
CA GLU A 59 -0.75 10.75 -8.54
C GLU A 59 -1.30 11.53 -9.73
N VAL A 60 -0.42 11.93 -10.63
CA VAL A 60 -0.85 12.55 -11.89
C VAL A 60 -1.76 11.57 -12.62
N LYS A 61 -2.97 12.01 -12.96
CA LYS A 61 -3.95 11.20 -13.67
C LYS A 61 -3.45 10.90 -15.08
N PHE A 62 -3.30 9.63 -15.41
CA PHE A 62 -2.87 9.16 -16.72
C PHE A 62 -3.85 8.14 -17.36
N ALA A 63 -4.94 7.84 -16.69
CA ALA A 63 -6.04 7.06 -17.27
C ALA A 63 -7.28 7.94 -17.41
N ASP A 64 -7.78 8.07 -18.63
CA ASP A 64 -9.02 8.80 -18.88
C ASP A 64 -10.24 7.89 -18.70
N ARG A 65 -10.50 7.55 -17.43
CA ARG A 65 -11.68 6.77 -17.02
C ARG A 65 -12.32 7.40 -15.79
N ALA A 66 -13.59 7.08 -15.55
CA ALA A 66 -14.29 7.46 -14.34
C ALA A 66 -13.57 6.87 -13.10
N PRO A 67 -13.50 7.61 -12.00
CA PRO A 67 -12.96 7.08 -10.74
C PRO A 67 -13.71 5.83 -10.29
N ALA A 68 -12.95 4.81 -9.87
CA ALA A 68 -13.51 3.57 -9.30
C ALA A 68 -13.10 3.47 -7.83
N GLN A 69 -14.06 3.09 -6.98
CA GLN A 69 -13.79 2.80 -5.57
C GLN A 69 -13.09 1.45 -5.45
N ALA A 70 -12.10 1.39 -4.58
CA ALA A 70 -11.38 0.18 -4.23
C ALA A 70 -11.05 0.18 -2.73
N ALA A 71 -10.80 -0.99 -2.19
CA ALA A 71 -10.33 -1.13 -0.82
C ALA A 71 -9.26 -2.20 -0.75
N VAL A 72 -8.28 -1.99 0.12
CA VAL A 72 -7.19 -2.94 0.37
C VAL A 72 -7.07 -3.19 1.87
N LEU A 73 -6.66 -4.39 2.25
CA LEU A 73 -6.36 -4.73 3.62
C LEU A 73 -4.86 -4.59 3.87
N LEU A 74 -4.48 -3.96 4.98
CA LEU A 74 -3.14 -4.00 5.56
C LEU A 74 -3.16 -5.05 6.68
N PRO A 75 -2.89 -6.34 6.40
CA PRO A 75 -2.96 -7.40 7.39
C PRO A 75 -1.69 -7.39 8.24
N LEU A 76 -1.81 -6.99 9.49
CA LEU A 76 -0.72 -6.97 10.46
C LEU A 76 -0.70 -8.30 11.23
N VAL A 77 0.24 -9.15 10.94
CA VAL A 77 0.37 -10.46 11.61
C VAL A 77 1.11 -10.29 12.92
N MET A 78 0.44 -10.65 14.03
CA MET A 78 0.91 -10.41 15.40
C MET A 78 1.84 -11.53 15.88
N HIS A 79 2.95 -11.74 15.16
CA HIS A 79 4.07 -12.54 15.66
C HIS A 79 4.76 -11.86 16.84
N ALA A 80 5.71 -12.53 17.51
CA ALA A 80 6.57 -11.90 18.53
C ALA A 80 7.27 -10.62 18.01
N ARG A 81 7.59 -10.59 16.71
CA ARG A 81 7.95 -9.41 15.94
C ARG A 81 6.87 -9.22 14.88
N PRO A 82 6.00 -8.22 15.01
CA PRO A 82 4.91 -8.03 14.06
C PRO A 82 5.39 -7.83 12.63
N THR A 83 4.64 -8.37 11.68
CA THR A 83 4.89 -8.27 10.25
C THR A 83 3.67 -7.73 9.53
N LEU A 84 3.86 -7.28 8.31
CA LEU A 84 2.79 -6.92 7.38
C LEU A 84 2.81 -7.90 6.21
N LEU A 85 1.66 -8.48 5.89
CA LEU A 85 1.49 -9.40 4.77
C LEU A 85 1.24 -8.63 3.48
N LEU A 86 1.95 -9.00 2.43
CA LEU A 86 1.85 -8.42 1.08
C LEU A 86 1.72 -9.53 0.04
N THR A 87 1.16 -9.18 -1.10
CA THR A 87 1.05 -10.06 -2.27
C THR A 87 1.94 -9.57 -3.40
N GLN A 88 2.46 -10.49 -4.19
CA GLN A 88 3.03 -10.23 -5.49
C GLN A 88 2.04 -10.68 -6.56
N ARG A 89 1.65 -9.77 -7.44
CA ARG A 89 0.69 -10.06 -8.52
C ARG A 89 1.36 -10.90 -9.61
N THR A 90 0.58 -11.78 -10.23
CA THR A 90 1.10 -12.61 -11.33
C THR A 90 1.60 -11.77 -12.50
N ALA A 91 2.63 -12.27 -13.20
CA ALA A 91 3.20 -11.61 -14.37
C ALA A 91 2.26 -11.59 -15.59
N HIS A 92 1.21 -12.41 -15.58
CA HIS A 92 0.28 -12.57 -16.71
C HIS A 92 -0.89 -11.57 -16.70
N LEU A 93 -1.05 -10.80 -15.63
CA LEU A 93 -2.11 -9.80 -15.57
C LEU A 93 -1.82 -8.61 -16.49
N SER A 94 -2.85 -8.13 -17.18
CA SER A 94 -2.76 -7.00 -18.10
C SER A 94 -2.43 -5.67 -17.43
N THR A 95 -2.63 -5.57 -16.11
CA THR A 95 -2.37 -4.37 -15.33
C THR A 95 -1.61 -4.72 -14.05
N HIS A 96 -0.60 -3.91 -13.71
CA HIS A 96 0.18 -4.06 -12.49
C HIS A 96 0.89 -5.42 -12.34
N SER A 97 1.28 -6.03 -13.47
CA SER A 97 2.01 -7.29 -13.54
C SER A 97 3.26 -7.27 -12.65
N GLY A 98 3.42 -8.30 -11.80
CA GLY A 98 4.58 -8.46 -10.93
C GLY A 98 4.71 -7.43 -9.80
N GLN A 99 3.75 -6.50 -9.65
CA GLN A 99 3.81 -5.49 -8.59
C GLN A 99 3.46 -6.08 -7.23
N ILE A 100 4.10 -5.52 -6.21
CA ILE A 100 3.79 -5.83 -4.82
C ILE A 100 2.66 -4.91 -4.36
N ALA A 101 1.62 -5.51 -3.78
CA ALA A 101 0.43 -4.81 -3.34
C ALA A 101 -0.09 -5.38 -2.01
N PHE A 102 -0.95 -4.63 -1.36
CA PHE A 102 -1.85 -5.18 -0.36
C PHE A 102 -2.90 -6.04 -1.04
N PRO A 103 -3.38 -7.12 -0.41
CA PRO A 103 -4.55 -7.83 -0.90
C PRO A 103 -5.77 -6.90 -0.88
N GLY A 104 -6.60 -6.99 -1.92
CA GLY A 104 -7.76 -6.13 -2.08
C GLY A 104 -8.11 -5.84 -3.52
N GLY A 105 -9.23 -5.16 -3.73
CA GLY A 105 -9.74 -4.90 -5.06
C GLY A 105 -10.83 -3.84 -5.13
N LYS A 106 -11.66 -3.92 -6.16
CA LYS A 106 -12.77 -2.98 -6.37
C LYS A 106 -13.90 -3.24 -5.39
N LEU A 107 -14.59 -2.17 -5.00
CA LEU A 107 -15.87 -2.33 -4.33
C LEU A 107 -16.89 -2.92 -5.31
N ASP A 108 -17.55 -3.98 -4.88
CA ASP A 108 -18.72 -4.55 -5.56
C ASP A 108 -20.00 -3.89 -5.00
N ALA A 109 -21.07 -3.93 -5.78
CA ALA A 109 -22.38 -3.41 -5.37
C ALA A 109 -22.97 -4.14 -4.14
N THR A 110 -22.51 -5.35 -3.87
CA THR A 110 -22.92 -6.17 -2.72
C THR A 110 -22.12 -5.90 -1.45
N ASP A 111 -20.99 -5.19 -1.55
CA ASP A 111 -20.19 -4.82 -0.38
C ASP A 111 -20.90 -3.74 0.44
N ALA A 112 -21.04 -3.95 1.73
CA ALA A 112 -21.69 -2.98 2.62
C ALA A 112 -20.86 -1.68 2.72
N ASP A 113 -19.53 -1.80 2.71
CA ASP A 113 -18.58 -0.70 2.81
C ASP A 113 -17.19 -1.12 2.28
N ALA A 114 -16.23 -0.22 2.39
CA ALA A 114 -14.84 -0.49 1.99
C ALA A 114 -14.17 -1.59 2.84
N THR A 115 -14.58 -1.74 4.09
CA THR A 115 -14.06 -2.81 4.97
C THR A 115 -14.52 -4.17 4.49
N ALA A 116 -15.82 -4.30 4.16
CA ALA A 116 -16.36 -5.54 3.61
C ALA A 116 -15.67 -5.93 2.29
N ALA A 117 -15.46 -4.95 1.40
CA ALA A 117 -14.73 -5.17 0.16
C ALA A 117 -13.29 -5.65 0.39
N ALA A 118 -12.53 -4.97 1.29
CA ALA A 118 -11.15 -5.34 1.60
C ALA A 118 -11.05 -6.77 2.15
N LEU A 119 -11.96 -7.17 3.04
CA LEU A 119 -11.98 -8.51 3.64
C LEU A 119 -12.38 -9.57 2.61
N ARG A 120 -13.40 -9.33 1.79
CA ARG A 120 -13.85 -10.25 0.73
C ARG A 120 -12.74 -10.49 -0.28
N GLU A 121 -12.19 -9.43 -0.85
CA GLU A 121 -11.11 -9.52 -1.84
C GLU A 121 -9.87 -10.22 -1.27
N THR A 122 -9.51 -9.92 0.00
CA THR A 122 -8.41 -10.61 0.68
C THR A 122 -8.67 -12.11 0.82
N PHE A 123 -9.92 -12.51 1.11
CA PHE A 123 -10.27 -13.92 1.16
C PHE A 123 -10.21 -14.56 -0.23
N GLU A 124 -10.68 -13.89 -1.27
CA GLU A 124 -10.67 -14.38 -2.66
C GLU A 124 -9.25 -14.50 -3.21
N GLU A 125 -8.37 -13.53 -2.91
CA GLU A 125 -6.98 -13.50 -3.40
C GLU A 125 -6.04 -14.47 -2.67
N ILE A 126 -6.14 -14.56 -1.34
CA ILE A 126 -5.15 -15.30 -0.52
C ILE A 126 -5.75 -16.29 0.48
N GLY A 127 -7.07 -16.42 0.54
CA GLY A 127 -7.73 -17.36 1.44
C GLY A 127 -7.70 -16.97 2.93
N LEU A 128 -7.37 -15.72 3.28
CA LEU A 128 -7.39 -15.26 4.67
C LEU A 128 -8.84 -15.03 5.12
N PRO A 129 -9.38 -15.82 6.08
CA PRO A 129 -10.77 -15.70 6.47
C PRO A 129 -11.05 -14.36 7.18
N PRO A 130 -12.19 -13.68 6.87
CA PRO A 130 -12.56 -12.40 7.51
C PRO A 130 -12.65 -12.46 9.02
N ASP A 131 -13.07 -13.58 9.62
CA ASP A 131 -13.18 -13.80 11.05
C ASP A 131 -11.82 -13.90 11.77
N ARG A 132 -10.73 -14.01 11.02
CA ARG A 132 -9.36 -13.96 11.54
C ARG A 132 -8.78 -12.56 11.59
N VAL A 133 -9.51 -11.56 11.10
CA VAL A 133 -9.06 -10.17 10.99
C VAL A 133 -9.83 -9.28 11.97
N GLU A 134 -9.14 -8.75 12.97
CA GLU A 134 -9.66 -7.68 13.82
C GLU A 134 -9.42 -6.34 13.12
N VAL A 135 -10.45 -5.73 12.57
CA VAL A 135 -10.34 -4.44 11.89
C VAL A 135 -10.14 -3.32 12.90
N LEU A 136 -9.06 -2.56 12.78
CA LEU A 136 -8.76 -1.40 13.64
C LEU A 136 -9.37 -0.10 13.09
N GLY A 137 -9.44 0.05 11.78
CA GLY A 137 -9.91 1.25 11.11
C GLY A 137 -9.28 1.44 9.73
N SER A 138 -9.42 2.64 9.17
CA SER A 138 -8.92 2.97 7.84
C SER A 138 -7.95 4.14 7.88
N LEU A 139 -6.98 4.15 6.96
CA LEU A 139 -6.14 5.30 6.67
C LEU A 139 -6.87 6.25 5.70
N PRO A 140 -6.38 7.49 5.53
CA PRO A 140 -6.88 8.38 4.50
C PRO A 140 -6.82 7.74 3.11
N VAL A 141 -7.86 8.00 2.32
CA VAL A 141 -7.95 7.46 0.95
C VAL A 141 -6.76 7.86 0.09
N TYR A 142 -6.32 6.95 -0.76
CA TYR A 142 -5.25 7.16 -1.72
C TYR A 142 -5.81 7.22 -3.14
N VAL A 143 -5.51 8.29 -3.88
CA VAL A 143 -5.98 8.45 -5.26
C VAL A 143 -4.85 8.09 -6.22
N THR A 144 -5.01 6.98 -6.94
CA THR A 144 -4.02 6.51 -7.91
C THR A 144 -4.11 7.26 -9.24
N GLY A 145 -2.99 7.35 -9.95
CA GLY A 145 -2.97 7.89 -11.31
C GLY A 145 -3.81 7.09 -12.31
N THR A 146 -4.15 5.84 -11.98
CA THR A 146 -5.06 4.98 -12.75
C THR A 146 -6.53 5.18 -12.39
N SER A 147 -6.87 6.30 -11.71
CA SER A 147 -8.24 6.69 -11.33
C SER A 147 -8.94 5.73 -10.36
N TYR A 148 -8.20 5.08 -9.47
CA TYR A 148 -8.78 4.42 -8.30
C TYR A 148 -8.75 5.35 -7.09
N ILE A 149 -9.83 5.30 -6.30
CA ILE A 149 -9.93 5.89 -4.96
C ILE A 149 -9.86 4.69 -4.01
N VAL A 150 -8.68 4.48 -3.42
CA VAL A 150 -8.38 3.31 -2.59
C VAL A 150 -8.53 3.63 -1.11
N THR A 151 -9.33 2.87 -0.40
CA THR A 151 -9.45 2.93 1.06
C THR A 151 -8.55 1.86 1.68
N PRO A 152 -7.45 2.23 2.38
CA PRO A 152 -6.61 1.28 3.09
C PRO A 152 -7.23 0.94 4.44
N VAL A 153 -7.60 -0.31 4.64
CA VAL A 153 -8.16 -0.86 5.88
C VAL A 153 -7.05 -1.56 6.66
N VAL A 154 -6.88 -1.25 7.93
CA VAL A 154 -5.84 -1.87 8.78
C VAL A 154 -6.49 -2.90 9.69
N GLY A 155 -5.96 -4.13 9.68
CA GLY A 155 -6.45 -5.23 10.49
C GLY A 155 -5.34 -6.02 11.17
N LEU A 156 -5.58 -6.43 12.41
CA LEU A 156 -4.71 -7.37 13.14
C LEU A 156 -5.09 -8.80 12.79
N VAL A 157 -4.10 -9.63 12.59
CA VAL A 157 -4.25 -11.06 12.28
C VAL A 157 -3.42 -11.86 13.27
N GLN A 158 -4.04 -12.78 14.00
CA GLN A 158 -3.30 -13.70 14.88
C GLN A 158 -2.61 -14.77 14.03
N PRO A 159 -1.35 -15.12 14.33
CA PRO A 159 -0.64 -16.19 13.61
C PRO A 159 -1.34 -17.54 13.75
N GLY A 160 -0.99 -18.50 12.87
CA GLY A 160 -1.58 -19.84 12.89
C GLY A 160 -2.73 -20.03 11.89
N PHE A 161 -2.86 -19.15 10.92
CA PHE A 161 -3.71 -19.32 9.74
C PHE A 161 -2.97 -20.05 8.61
N THR A 162 -3.73 -20.58 7.67
CA THR A 162 -3.20 -21.15 6.42
C THR A 162 -3.74 -20.35 5.27
N LEU A 163 -2.85 -19.87 4.40
CA LEU A 163 -3.22 -19.14 3.19
C LEU A 163 -3.43 -20.09 2.01
N GLN A 164 -4.32 -19.71 1.11
CA GLN A 164 -4.59 -20.40 -0.15
C GLN A 164 -4.60 -19.37 -1.29
N PRO A 165 -3.42 -18.93 -1.77
CA PRO A 165 -3.34 -17.94 -2.83
C PRO A 165 -4.02 -18.40 -4.11
N ASN A 166 -4.80 -17.51 -4.72
CA ASN A 166 -5.39 -17.73 -6.04
C ASN A 166 -4.29 -17.60 -7.12
N PRO A 167 -3.86 -18.69 -7.77
CA PRO A 167 -2.73 -18.64 -8.69
C PRO A 167 -2.99 -17.84 -9.97
N HIS A 168 -4.24 -17.45 -10.24
CA HIS A 168 -4.58 -16.59 -11.37
C HIS A 168 -4.30 -15.11 -11.08
N GLU A 169 -4.20 -14.71 -9.81
CA GLU A 169 -4.04 -13.32 -9.40
C GLU A 169 -2.76 -13.08 -8.60
N VAL A 170 -2.38 -14.04 -7.76
CA VAL A 170 -1.29 -13.92 -6.79
C VAL A 170 -0.21 -14.96 -7.11
N ASP A 171 1.00 -14.47 -7.39
CA ASP A 171 2.19 -15.29 -7.64
C ASP A 171 2.85 -15.72 -6.33
N ASP A 172 2.89 -14.80 -5.35
CA ASP A 172 3.51 -15.05 -4.05
C ASP A 172 2.84 -14.22 -2.95
N VAL A 173 2.91 -14.73 -1.72
CA VAL A 173 2.48 -14.05 -0.50
C VAL A 173 3.63 -14.09 0.49
N PHE A 174 4.03 -12.93 1.00
CA PHE A 174 5.17 -12.82 1.89
C PHE A 174 4.91 -11.79 3.00
N GLU A 175 5.74 -11.83 4.02
CA GLU A 175 5.64 -10.96 5.17
C GLU A 175 6.88 -10.06 5.28
N VAL A 176 6.66 -8.79 5.61
CA VAL A 176 7.74 -7.81 5.84
C VAL A 176 7.67 -7.34 7.30
N PRO A 177 8.79 -7.32 8.04
CA PRO A 177 8.81 -6.81 9.41
C PRO A 177 8.24 -5.40 9.51
N LEU A 178 7.28 -5.21 10.43
CA LEU A 178 6.59 -3.93 10.58
C LEU A 178 7.56 -2.81 10.98
N ASP A 179 8.54 -3.09 11.82
CA ASP A 179 9.56 -2.14 12.22
C ASP A 179 10.47 -1.69 11.07
N PHE A 180 10.71 -2.56 10.06
CA PHE A 180 11.37 -2.17 8.82
C PHE A 180 10.53 -1.15 8.05
N LEU A 181 9.25 -1.44 7.83
CA LEU A 181 8.33 -0.58 7.08
C LEU A 181 8.06 0.75 7.80
N MET A 182 8.10 0.75 9.13
CA MET A 182 7.86 1.93 9.96
C MET A 182 9.15 2.71 10.31
N ASN A 183 10.24 2.44 9.60
CA ASN A 183 11.48 3.18 9.70
C ASN A 183 11.69 4.05 8.46
N PRO A 184 11.64 5.39 8.57
CA PRO A 184 11.73 6.31 7.43
C PRO A 184 13.08 6.25 6.70
N ALA A 185 14.13 5.66 7.29
CA ALA A 185 15.41 5.42 6.61
C ALA A 185 15.26 4.46 5.40
N HIS A 186 14.20 3.63 5.37
CA HIS A 186 13.89 2.73 4.26
C HIS A 186 12.95 3.34 3.23
N HIS A 187 12.42 4.56 3.48
CA HIS A 187 11.50 5.25 2.57
C HIS A 187 12.30 6.10 1.58
N ARG A 188 12.53 5.55 0.39
CA ARG A 188 13.26 6.23 -0.69
C ARG A 188 12.25 7.02 -1.52
N ARG A 189 12.52 8.32 -1.72
CA ARG A 189 11.71 9.17 -2.61
C ARG A 189 12.31 9.18 -4.01
N HIS A 190 11.46 9.10 -5.00
CA HIS A 190 11.83 9.19 -6.41
C HIS A 190 11.06 10.33 -7.08
N ALA A 191 11.65 10.91 -8.09
CA ALA A 191 11.00 11.91 -8.94
C ALA A 191 11.40 11.68 -10.39
N LEU A 192 10.42 11.75 -11.27
CA LEU A 192 10.59 11.68 -12.72
C LEU A 192 9.83 12.83 -13.36
N GLU A 193 10.52 13.66 -14.14
CA GLU A 193 9.90 14.66 -14.99
C GLU A 193 9.63 14.07 -16.37
N TRP A 194 8.38 14.19 -16.80
CA TRP A 194 7.94 13.75 -18.12
C TRP A 194 6.98 14.79 -18.71
N GLU A 195 7.29 15.33 -19.89
CA GLU A 195 6.50 16.34 -20.59
C GLU A 195 6.10 17.56 -19.71
N GLY A 196 7.03 18.01 -18.85
CA GLY A 196 6.81 19.15 -17.95
C GLY A 196 5.97 18.82 -16.70
N VAL A 197 5.64 17.55 -16.47
CA VAL A 197 4.95 17.07 -15.28
C VAL A 197 5.91 16.28 -14.40
N VAL A 198 6.08 16.70 -13.15
CA VAL A 198 6.87 15.97 -12.15
C VAL A 198 5.99 14.94 -11.49
N ARG A 199 6.38 13.66 -11.59
CA ARG A 199 5.78 12.54 -10.90
C ARG A 199 6.70 12.11 -9.78
N GLU A 200 6.15 12.00 -8.57
CA GLU A 200 6.88 11.57 -7.39
C GLU A 200 6.24 10.33 -6.78
N TRP A 201 7.06 9.47 -6.18
CA TRP A 201 6.59 8.31 -5.42
C TRP A 201 7.62 7.86 -4.40
N TYR A 202 7.20 6.98 -3.50
CA TYR A 202 8.08 6.28 -2.58
C TYR A 202 8.39 4.86 -3.05
N SER A 203 9.56 4.35 -2.62
CA SER A 203 9.86 2.92 -2.60
C SER A 203 10.43 2.51 -1.25
N MET A 204 10.23 1.25 -0.90
CA MET A 204 10.74 0.59 0.31
C MET A 204 11.27 -0.80 -0.08
N PRO A 205 12.45 -0.88 -0.74
CA PRO A 205 13.02 -2.16 -1.12
C PRO A 205 13.39 -2.96 0.12
N TYR A 206 12.87 -4.18 0.21
CA TYR A 206 13.11 -5.10 1.32
C TYR A 206 13.85 -6.33 0.80
N GLN A 207 14.94 -6.71 1.48
CA GLN A 207 15.68 -7.92 1.14
C GLN A 207 15.07 -9.12 1.87
N ASP A 208 14.43 -10.01 1.11
CA ASP A 208 13.79 -11.24 1.57
C ASP A 208 14.64 -12.43 1.12
N GLY A 209 15.59 -12.84 1.97
CA GLY A 209 16.60 -13.84 1.61
C GLY A 209 17.43 -13.36 0.41
N GLU A 210 17.40 -14.12 -0.68
CA GLU A 210 18.10 -13.77 -1.94
C GLU A 210 17.27 -12.88 -2.87
N HIS A 211 15.99 -12.62 -2.54
CA HIS A 211 15.06 -11.84 -3.36
C HIS A 211 14.90 -10.41 -2.84
N GLU A 212 14.97 -9.43 -3.73
CA GLU A 212 14.57 -8.06 -3.40
C GLU A 212 13.07 -7.87 -3.66
N ARG A 213 12.32 -7.55 -2.61
CA ARG A 213 10.92 -7.13 -2.69
C ARG A 213 10.85 -5.62 -2.90
N PHE A 214 10.67 -5.19 -4.14
CA PHE A 214 10.63 -3.77 -4.47
C PHE A 214 9.21 -3.21 -4.28
N ILE A 215 8.91 -2.79 -3.03
CA ILE A 215 7.63 -2.15 -2.67
C ILE A 215 7.68 -0.69 -3.12
N TRP A 216 6.74 -0.25 -3.96
CA TRP A 216 6.75 1.11 -4.51
C TRP A 216 5.35 1.64 -4.87
N GLY A 217 5.26 2.89 -5.32
CA GLY A 217 4.03 3.52 -5.84
C GLY A 217 2.95 3.63 -4.77
N ALA A 218 1.72 3.28 -5.11
CA ALA A 218 0.56 3.40 -4.21
C ALA A 218 0.75 2.60 -2.92
N THR A 219 1.31 1.40 -2.98
CA THR A 219 1.58 0.56 -1.80
C THR A 219 2.54 1.27 -0.84
N ALA A 220 3.66 1.79 -1.35
CA ALA A 220 4.62 2.53 -0.53
C ALA A 220 4.05 3.88 -0.03
N GLY A 221 3.20 4.54 -0.82
CA GLY A 221 2.52 5.77 -0.42
C GLY A 221 1.54 5.57 0.75
N MET A 222 0.77 4.49 0.71
CA MET A 222 -0.12 4.10 1.82
C MET A 222 0.66 3.69 3.08
N LEU A 223 1.76 2.94 2.93
CA LEU A 223 2.70 2.62 4.03
C LEU A 223 3.33 3.88 4.63
N ARG A 224 3.65 4.87 3.80
CA ARG A 224 4.16 6.15 4.27
C ARG A 224 3.16 6.86 5.16
N ASN A 225 1.87 6.85 4.81
CA ASN A 225 0.81 7.41 5.65
C ASN A 225 0.60 6.60 6.93
N PHE A 226 0.71 5.29 6.88
CA PHE A 226 0.67 4.45 8.06
C PHE A 226 1.83 4.77 9.03
N TYR A 227 3.04 4.92 8.50
CA TYR A 227 4.17 5.41 9.28
C TYR A 227 3.89 6.77 9.93
N ARG A 228 3.33 7.73 9.18
CA ARG A 228 3.00 9.08 9.69
C ARG A 228 2.00 9.02 10.87
N LEU A 229 1.01 8.15 10.79
CA LEU A 229 0.09 7.90 11.90
C LEU A 229 0.80 7.31 13.13
N LEU A 230 1.67 6.32 12.94
CA LEU A 230 2.32 5.62 14.06
C LEU A 230 3.46 6.41 14.69
N SER A 231 4.07 7.34 13.95
CA SER A 231 5.19 8.17 14.42
C SER A 231 4.76 9.52 15.06
N ALA A 232 3.47 9.85 14.96
CA ALA A 232 2.91 11.09 15.51
C ALA A 232 2.77 11.09 17.04
#